data_49e1557d4d1cea690ac0bca04e5eaee4
#
_entry.id   49e1557d4d1cea690ac0bca04e5eaee4
#
_cell.length_a   1.000
_cell.length_b   1.000
_cell.length_c   1.000
_cell.angle_alpha   90.00
_cell.angle_beta   90.00
_cell.angle_gamma   90.00
#
_symmetry.space_group_name_H-M   'P 1'
#
loop_
_entity.id
_entity.type
_entity.pdbx_description
1 polymer ?
#
loop_
_entity_poly.entity_id
_entity_poly.type
_entity_poly.pdbx_seq_one_letter_code
_entity_poly.pdbx_strand_id
1 'polypeptide(L)'
;KREMKDPVAGFNAKGSPVTTAVCTVCGTKLYRMGRTDAHADMVAPPKAPKVIKREGKLVIVESPAKAKTVGRFLGKGYTVRASVGHVRDLLKSQLSVDVDNNFAPKYRVPNEKKDVVKEIKKLAATADEIFLATDPDREGESISWHLAEAAQIDMERTKRVVFHEITAPAVAEAFAHPREINMDLVNAQQARRVLDRLVGYSISPILWEKVRGRLSAGRVQSVALRLIVEREREIDEFKPVEYWSIHGEFKHGSAKSSFLAKL
;
A
#
# COMPACT_ATOMS: atom_id res chain seq x y z
N LYS A 1 27.54 33.13 39.53
CA LYS A 1 28.06 32.58 38.25
C LYS A 1 29.55 32.34 38.46
N ARG A 2 30.05 31.12 38.08
CA ARG A 2 31.48 30.81 38.17
C ARG A 2 32.16 31.29 36.89
N GLU A 3 33.30 31.97 37.01
CA GLU A 3 34.09 32.39 35.87
C GLU A 3 34.74 31.20 35.15
N MET A 4 34.74 31.26 33.82
CA MET A 4 35.32 30.28 32.95
C MET A 4 36.75 30.69 32.57
N LYS A 5 37.75 29.86 32.95
CA LYS A 5 39.13 30.01 32.48
C LYS A 5 39.29 29.24 31.17
N ASP A 6 39.91 29.91 30.20
CA ASP A 6 40.23 29.34 28.87
C ASP A 6 39.02 28.67 28.18
N PRO A 7 37.92 29.43 27.89
CA PRO A 7 36.74 28.84 27.28
C PRO A 7 37.01 28.42 25.85
N VAL A 8 36.74 27.15 25.54
CA VAL A 8 36.87 26.53 24.21
C VAL A 8 35.48 26.30 23.67
N ALA A 9 35.19 26.94 22.52
CA ALA A 9 33.96 26.69 21.76
C ALA A 9 34.07 25.39 20.94
N GLY A 10 32.95 24.69 20.80
CA GLY A 10 32.92 23.45 20.05
C GLY A 10 31.48 22.92 19.88
N PHE A 11 31.33 21.70 19.44
CA PHE A 11 30.03 21.03 19.32
C PHE A 11 30.05 19.70 20.10
N ASN A 12 28.91 19.37 20.70
CA ASN A 12 28.75 18.07 21.34
C ASN A 12 28.47 16.98 20.28
N ALA A 13 28.38 15.73 20.69
CA ALA A 13 28.11 14.56 19.82
C ALA A 13 26.75 14.64 19.09
N LYS A 14 25.86 15.53 19.50
CA LYS A 14 24.57 15.80 18.84
C LYS A 14 24.62 17.00 17.88
N GLY A 15 25.80 17.59 17.67
CA GLY A 15 25.97 18.78 16.82
C GLY A 15 25.42 20.08 17.44
N SER A 16 25.15 20.09 18.74
CA SER A 16 24.72 21.32 19.43
C SER A 16 25.94 22.12 19.91
N PRO A 17 25.93 23.46 19.76
CA PRO A 17 27.05 24.32 20.17
C PRO A 17 27.23 24.29 21.70
N VAL A 18 28.47 24.16 22.11
CA VAL A 18 28.85 24.09 23.52
C VAL A 18 30.15 24.86 23.76
N THR A 19 30.28 25.40 24.95
CA THR A 19 31.54 25.99 25.41
C THR A 19 32.02 25.22 26.65
N THR A 20 33.23 24.68 26.60
CA THR A 20 33.86 23.99 27.70
C THR A 20 34.96 24.86 28.30
N ALA A 21 35.13 24.82 29.60
CA ALA A 21 36.14 25.61 30.32
C ALA A 21 36.49 24.96 31.66
N VAL A 22 37.40 25.56 32.38
CA VAL A 22 37.78 25.13 33.74
C VAL A 22 37.40 26.28 34.71
N CYS A 23 36.91 25.90 35.86
CA CYS A 23 36.62 26.86 36.93
C CYS A 23 37.92 27.45 37.49
N THR A 24 38.01 28.80 37.59
CA THR A 24 39.17 29.52 38.11
C THR A 24 39.44 29.21 39.57
N VAL A 25 38.44 28.81 40.34
CA VAL A 25 38.55 28.64 41.81
C VAL A 25 38.84 27.20 42.20
N CYS A 26 38.20 26.20 41.55
CA CYS A 26 38.28 24.79 42.00
C CYS A 26 38.75 23.80 40.92
N GLY A 27 39.12 24.25 39.71
CA GLY A 27 39.60 23.41 38.63
C GLY A 27 38.58 22.48 37.99
N THR A 28 37.32 22.52 38.42
CA THR A 28 36.27 21.67 37.87
C THR A 28 35.95 22.05 36.41
N LYS A 29 35.75 21.06 35.55
CA LYS A 29 35.28 21.28 34.16
C LYS A 29 33.90 21.92 34.16
N LEU A 30 33.76 23.04 33.46
CA LEU A 30 32.51 23.74 33.24
C LEU A 30 32.02 23.47 31.84
N TYR A 31 30.71 23.40 31.67
CA TYR A 31 30.04 23.13 30.41
C TYR A 31 28.86 24.08 30.25
N ARG A 32 28.83 24.80 29.15
CA ARG A 32 27.72 25.71 28.80
C ARG A 32 27.15 25.31 27.44
N MET A 33 25.83 25.08 27.37
CA MET A 33 25.14 24.89 26.11
C MET A 33 24.72 26.24 25.53
N GLY A 34 24.77 26.33 24.20
CA GLY A 34 24.33 27.48 23.43
C GLY A 34 25.44 28.08 22.57
N ARG A 35 25.02 28.82 21.53
CA ARG A 35 25.94 29.50 20.60
C ARG A 35 26.53 30.75 21.27
N THR A 36 27.80 30.94 21.08
CA THR A 36 28.52 32.15 21.48
C THR A 36 29.20 32.75 20.24
N ASP A 37 29.73 33.97 20.31
CA ASP A 37 30.43 34.62 19.18
C ASP A 37 31.60 33.76 18.66
N ALA A 38 32.26 33.02 19.55
CA ALA A 38 33.32 32.05 19.18
C ALA A 38 32.87 30.85 18.30
N HIS A 39 31.55 30.70 18.09
CA HIS A 39 30.98 29.71 17.16
C HIS A 39 30.59 30.32 15.80
N ALA A 40 30.86 31.63 15.54
CA ALA A 40 30.39 32.32 14.35
C ALA A 40 30.87 31.61 13.05
N ASP A 41 32.17 31.29 13.01
CA ASP A 41 32.83 30.70 11.84
C ASP A 41 32.98 29.16 11.94
N MET A 42 32.40 28.54 12.96
CA MET A 42 32.49 27.08 13.16
C MET A 42 31.33 26.36 12.47
N VAL A 43 31.64 25.39 11.64
CA VAL A 43 30.67 24.48 11.03
C VAL A 43 30.35 23.33 11.98
N ALA A 44 29.06 23.15 12.29
CA ALA A 44 28.63 22.02 13.12
C ALA A 44 28.95 20.68 12.42
N PRO A 45 29.52 19.70 13.12
CA PRO A 45 29.74 18.38 12.55
C PRO A 45 28.37 17.78 12.13
N PRO A 46 28.31 17.00 11.04
CA PRO A 46 27.09 16.31 10.65
C PRO A 46 26.62 15.45 11.82
N LYS A 47 25.30 15.52 12.09
CA LYS A 47 24.72 14.68 13.16
C LYS A 47 24.99 13.23 12.83
N ALA A 48 25.57 12.50 13.77
CA ALA A 48 25.76 11.06 13.64
C ALA A 48 24.42 10.41 13.26
N PRO A 49 24.37 9.52 12.25
CA PRO A 49 23.14 8.84 11.88
C PRO A 49 22.62 8.09 13.11
N LYS A 50 21.34 8.28 13.43
CA LYS A 50 20.70 7.52 14.49
C LYS A 50 20.74 6.05 14.11
N VAL A 51 21.48 5.25 14.84
CA VAL A 51 21.41 3.80 14.72
C VAL A 51 20.00 3.38 15.16
N ILE A 52 19.15 3.07 14.22
CA ILE A 52 17.81 2.54 14.49
C ILE A 52 17.99 1.05 14.75
N LYS A 53 17.74 0.63 16.00
CA LYS A 53 17.64 -0.80 16.31
C LYS A 53 16.42 -1.34 15.57
N ARG A 54 16.66 -2.22 14.60
CA ARG A 54 15.62 -2.90 13.84
C ARG A 54 15.33 -4.24 14.50
N GLU A 55 14.07 -4.65 14.49
CA GLU A 55 13.64 -5.90 15.11
C GLU A 55 12.32 -6.38 14.52
N GLY A 56 12.25 -7.68 14.20
CA GLY A 56 11.04 -8.32 13.73
C GLY A 56 10.72 -8.11 12.24
N LYS A 57 9.65 -8.72 11.81
CA LYS A 57 9.22 -8.77 10.40
C LYS A 57 7.87 -8.07 10.24
N LEU A 58 7.80 -7.12 9.31
CA LEU A 58 6.57 -6.42 8.95
C LEU A 58 5.95 -7.08 7.72
N VAL A 59 4.68 -7.46 7.81
CA VAL A 59 3.90 -7.99 6.70
C VAL A 59 2.76 -7.02 6.37
N ILE A 60 2.64 -6.64 5.13
CA ILE A 60 1.61 -5.70 4.68
C ILE A 60 0.71 -6.41 3.66
N VAL A 61 -0.59 -6.40 3.94
CA VAL A 61 -1.65 -6.96 3.11
C VAL A 61 -2.64 -5.87 2.71
N GLU A 62 -3.56 -6.15 1.78
CA GLU A 62 -4.52 -5.13 1.31
C GLU A 62 -5.71 -4.93 2.25
N SER A 63 -6.12 -5.94 3.04
CA SER A 63 -7.35 -5.86 3.84
C SER A 63 -7.15 -6.26 5.31
N PRO A 64 -7.93 -5.67 6.25
CA PRO A 64 -7.86 -6.02 7.66
C PRO A 64 -8.25 -7.48 7.96
N ALA A 65 -9.20 -8.05 7.19
CA ALA A 65 -9.60 -9.44 7.34
C ALA A 65 -8.43 -10.39 7.00
N LYS A 66 -7.74 -10.11 5.88
CA LYS A 66 -6.54 -10.84 5.47
C LYS A 66 -5.42 -10.69 6.50
N ALA A 67 -5.21 -9.49 7.05
CA ALA A 67 -4.22 -9.25 8.09
C ALA A 67 -4.45 -10.11 9.35
N LYS A 68 -5.70 -10.23 9.79
CA LYS A 68 -6.08 -11.08 10.94
C LYS A 68 -5.80 -12.56 10.69
N THR A 69 -6.12 -13.06 9.50
CA THR A 69 -5.95 -14.48 9.16
C THR A 69 -4.49 -14.84 8.95
N VAL A 70 -3.76 -14.06 8.14
CA VAL A 70 -2.33 -14.25 7.90
C VAL A 70 -1.53 -14.11 9.19
N GLY A 71 -1.87 -13.15 10.05
CA GLY A 71 -1.19 -12.96 11.34
C GLY A 71 -1.33 -14.16 12.28
N ARG A 72 -2.46 -14.90 12.24
CA ARG A 72 -2.61 -16.15 12.99
C ARG A 72 -1.71 -17.28 12.47
N PHE A 73 -1.52 -17.34 11.16
CA PHE A 73 -0.68 -18.38 10.54
C PHE A 73 0.82 -18.13 10.74
N LEU A 74 1.25 -16.88 10.68
CA LEU A 74 2.66 -16.51 10.83
C LEU A 74 3.14 -16.52 12.30
N GLY A 75 2.24 -16.29 13.26
CA GLY A 75 2.55 -16.34 14.69
C GLY A 75 3.43 -15.20 15.19
N LYS A 76 4.21 -15.49 16.27
CA LYS A 76 5.07 -14.51 16.95
C LYS A 76 6.26 -14.11 16.06
N GLY A 77 6.67 -12.84 16.12
CA GLY A 77 7.79 -12.31 15.33
C GLY A 77 7.36 -11.57 14.06
N TYR A 78 6.10 -11.68 13.67
CA TYR A 78 5.53 -10.96 12.55
C TYR A 78 4.52 -9.90 13.01
N THR A 79 4.69 -8.69 12.53
CA THR A 79 3.71 -7.61 12.67
C THR A 79 2.94 -7.49 11.37
N VAL A 80 1.67 -7.90 11.35
CA VAL A 80 0.84 -7.85 10.14
C VAL A 80 -0.05 -6.60 10.16
N ARG A 81 -0.06 -5.83 9.06
CA ARG A 81 -0.86 -4.60 8.89
C ARG A 81 -1.54 -4.58 7.53
N ALA A 82 -2.66 -3.88 7.46
CA ALA A 82 -3.40 -3.68 6.22
C ALA A 82 -3.19 -2.28 5.65
N SER A 83 -3.01 -2.19 4.32
CA SER A 83 -3.01 -0.92 3.58
C SER A 83 -4.42 -0.36 3.37
N VAL A 84 -5.45 -1.19 3.57
CA VAL A 84 -6.86 -0.86 3.29
C VAL A 84 -7.04 -0.44 1.82
N GLY A 85 -6.53 -1.26 0.90
CA GLY A 85 -6.52 -1.02 -0.54
C GLY A 85 -5.41 -0.07 -0.98
N HIS A 86 -5.65 0.67 -2.07
CA HIS A 86 -4.67 1.61 -2.62
C HIS A 86 -4.38 2.78 -1.67
N VAL A 87 -3.10 3.13 -1.54
CA VAL A 87 -2.64 4.27 -0.72
C VAL A 87 -2.27 5.49 -1.54
N ARG A 88 -2.12 5.37 -2.87
CA ARG A 88 -1.96 6.48 -3.83
C ARG A 88 -2.97 6.34 -4.96
N ASP A 89 -3.47 7.45 -5.45
CA ASP A 89 -4.32 7.48 -6.65
C ASP A 89 -4.17 8.82 -7.38
N LEU A 90 -4.68 8.88 -8.61
CA LEU A 90 -4.82 10.11 -9.38
C LEU A 90 -5.84 11.03 -8.70
N LEU A 91 -5.60 12.36 -8.76
CA LEU A 91 -6.54 13.33 -8.19
C LEU A 91 -7.93 13.22 -8.86
N LYS A 92 -8.99 13.24 -8.04
CA LYS A 92 -10.37 13.15 -8.54
C LYS A 92 -10.84 14.43 -9.25
N SER A 93 -10.28 15.58 -8.91
CA SER A 93 -10.67 16.89 -9.45
C SER A 93 -9.94 17.31 -10.73
N GLN A 94 -8.97 16.53 -11.18
CA GLN A 94 -8.10 16.86 -12.31
C GLN A 94 -7.85 15.62 -13.15
N LEU A 95 -7.42 15.81 -14.40
CA LEU A 95 -6.99 14.70 -15.27
C LEU A 95 -5.85 13.91 -14.62
N SER A 96 -4.89 14.59 -14.00
CA SER A 96 -3.72 14.01 -13.31
C SER A 96 -2.88 13.06 -14.15
N VAL A 97 -2.94 13.22 -15.46
CA VAL A 97 -2.15 12.52 -16.46
C VAL A 97 -1.54 13.57 -17.37
N ASP A 98 -0.23 13.52 -17.55
CA ASP A 98 0.52 14.43 -18.42
C ASP A 98 0.57 13.83 -19.82
N VAL A 99 -0.37 14.28 -20.68
CA VAL A 99 -0.54 13.72 -22.03
C VAL A 99 0.65 14.00 -22.93
N ASP A 100 1.27 15.18 -22.77
CA ASP A 100 2.40 15.61 -23.57
C ASP A 100 3.72 14.97 -23.16
N ASN A 101 3.75 14.40 -21.94
CA ASN A 101 4.92 13.73 -21.38
C ASN A 101 4.64 12.23 -21.17
N ASN A 102 4.47 11.52 -22.28
CA ASN A 102 4.29 10.07 -22.32
C ASN A 102 3.21 9.54 -21.35
N PHE A 103 2.12 10.29 -21.19
CA PHE A 103 0.99 9.95 -20.30
C PHE A 103 1.39 9.74 -18.83
N ALA A 104 2.45 10.41 -18.36
CA ALA A 104 2.95 10.25 -17.01
C ALA A 104 1.88 10.53 -15.95
N PRO A 105 1.55 9.57 -15.07
CA PRO A 105 0.52 9.74 -14.05
C PRO A 105 1.05 10.55 -12.87
N LYS A 106 0.25 11.53 -12.40
CA LYS A 106 0.56 12.34 -11.21
C LYS A 106 -0.19 11.77 -9.99
N TYR A 107 0.46 10.87 -9.27
CA TYR A 107 -0.12 10.22 -8.08
C TYR A 107 -0.05 11.09 -6.83
N ARG A 108 -1.04 10.91 -5.96
CA ARG A 108 -1.11 11.56 -4.65
C ARG A 108 -1.64 10.57 -3.60
N VAL A 109 -1.19 10.73 -2.37
CA VAL A 109 -1.78 10.05 -1.19
C VAL A 109 -3.05 10.82 -0.79
N PRO A 110 -4.25 10.21 -0.88
CA PRO A 110 -5.48 10.81 -0.40
C PRO A 110 -5.42 11.12 1.10
N ASN A 111 -6.16 12.13 1.55
CA ASN A 111 -6.11 12.56 2.96
C ASN A 111 -6.49 11.43 3.91
N GLU A 112 -7.48 10.63 3.55
CA GLU A 112 -7.96 9.46 4.31
C GLU A 112 -6.93 8.32 4.43
N LYS A 113 -5.88 8.33 3.62
CA LYS A 113 -4.81 7.33 3.62
C LYS A 113 -3.52 7.78 4.31
N LYS A 114 -3.42 9.06 4.67
CA LYS A 114 -2.20 9.62 5.26
C LYS A 114 -1.80 8.94 6.57
N ASP A 115 -2.76 8.61 7.41
CA ASP A 115 -2.49 7.99 8.71
C ASP A 115 -2.01 6.55 8.54
N VAL A 116 -2.61 5.79 7.63
CA VAL A 116 -2.18 4.43 7.27
C VAL A 116 -0.74 4.45 6.73
N VAL A 117 -0.44 5.35 5.79
CA VAL A 117 0.92 5.50 5.24
C VAL A 117 1.92 5.89 6.33
N LYS A 118 1.56 6.81 7.22
CA LYS A 118 2.41 7.24 8.34
C LYS A 118 2.67 6.10 9.32
N GLU A 119 1.67 5.30 9.65
CA GLU A 119 1.81 4.12 10.51
C GLU A 119 2.76 3.10 9.87
N ILE A 120 2.50 2.74 8.61
CA ILE A 120 3.32 1.77 7.88
C ILE A 120 4.76 2.26 7.76
N LYS A 121 4.98 3.55 7.43
CA LYS A 121 6.32 4.15 7.39
C LYS A 121 7.05 4.02 8.72
N LYS A 122 6.36 4.25 9.84
CA LYS A 122 6.94 4.10 11.20
C LYS A 122 7.34 2.66 11.48
N LEU A 123 6.47 1.70 11.16
CA LEU A 123 6.75 0.27 11.35
C LEU A 123 7.87 -0.23 10.43
N ALA A 124 7.86 0.17 9.16
CA ALA A 124 8.90 -0.17 8.20
C ALA A 124 10.30 0.34 8.62
N ALA A 125 10.37 1.50 9.29
CA ALA A 125 11.62 2.05 9.78
C ALA A 125 12.28 1.17 10.86
N THR A 126 11.48 0.42 11.64
CA THR A 126 11.93 -0.41 12.76
C THR A 126 11.98 -1.91 12.45
N ALA A 127 11.39 -2.38 11.36
CA ALA A 127 11.41 -3.78 10.96
C ALA A 127 12.77 -4.18 10.32
N ASP A 128 13.22 -5.40 10.55
CA ASP A 128 14.40 -5.99 9.88
C ASP A 128 14.06 -6.36 8.43
N GLU A 129 12.95 -7.06 8.24
CA GLU A 129 12.45 -7.48 6.93
C GLU A 129 11.00 -6.99 6.73
N ILE A 130 10.67 -6.67 5.48
CA ILE A 130 9.34 -6.19 5.10
C ILE A 130 8.79 -7.09 3.99
N PHE A 131 7.59 -7.59 4.19
CA PHE A 131 6.91 -8.47 3.25
C PHE A 131 5.65 -7.78 2.72
N LEU A 132 5.58 -7.61 1.41
CA LEU A 132 4.41 -7.12 0.70
C LEU A 132 3.59 -8.33 0.24
N ALA A 133 2.49 -8.62 0.95
CA ALA A 133 1.70 -9.84 0.80
C ALA A 133 0.26 -9.53 0.31
N THR A 134 0.15 -8.66 -0.68
CA THR A 134 -1.10 -8.33 -1.38
C THR A 134 -1.45 -9.40 -2.42
N ASP A 135 -2.64 -9.34 -3.03
CA ASP A 135 -3.13 -10.33 -3.98
C ASP A 135 -2.17 -10.60 -5.17
N PRO A 136 -2.24 -11.79 -5.78
CA PRO A 136 -1.33 -12.20 -6.86
C PRO A 136 -1.67 -11.62 -8.24
N ASP A 137 -2.42 -10.55 -8.29
CA ASP A 137 -2.83 -9.89 -9.52
C ASP A 137 -2.15 -8.52 -9.72
N ARG A 138 -2.42 -7.87 -10.84
CA ARG A 138 -1.87 -6.54 -11.15
C ARG A 138 -2.32 -5.45 -10.16
N GLU A 139 -3.51 -5.57 -9.55
CA GLU A 139 -3.98 -4.61 -8.54
C GLU A 139 -3.15 -4.76 -7.26
N GLY A 140 -2.94 -6.00 -6.77
CA GLY A 140 -2.10 -6.26 -5.61
C GLY A 140 -0.64 -5.87 -5.84
N GLU A 141 -0.10 -6.08 -7.05
CA GLU A 141 1.26 -5.66 -7.40
C GLU A 141 1.39 -4.13 -7.37
N SER A 142 0.40 -3.43 -7.93
CA SER A 142 0.34 -1.97 -7.91
C SER A 142 0.16 -1.41 -6.49
N ILE A 143 -0.66 -2.04 -5.64
CA ILE A 143 -0.80 -1.66 -4.22
C ILE A 143 0.55 -1.76 -3.52
N SER A 144 1.27 -2.87 -3.72
CA SER A 144 2.61 -3.08 -3.15
C SER A 144 3.60 -1.99 -3.58
N TRP A 145 3.67 -1.68 -4.87
CA TRP A 145 4.54 -0.65 -5.41
C TRP A 145 4.15 0.75 -4.90
N HIS A 146 2.87 1.11 -4.95
CA HIS A 146 2.39 2.40 -4.43
C HIS A 146 2.68 2.58 -2.95
N LEU A 147 2.62 1.50 -2.17
CA LEU A 147 2.90 1.52 -0.75
C LEU A 147 4.39 1.73 -0.49
N ALA A 148 5.25 1.01 -1.22
CA ALA A 148 6.70 1.17 -1.13
C ALA A 148 7.11 2.62 -1.38
N GLU A 149 6.60 3.22 -2.44
CA GLU A 149 6.84 4.60 -2.81
C GLU A 149 6.28 5.61 -1.78
N ALA A 150 4.99 5.45 -1.37
CA ALA A 150 4.32 6.39 -0.46
C ALA A 150 4.94 6.40 0.94
N ALA A 151 5.28 5.23 1.46
CA ALA A 151 5.89 5.07 2.78
C ALA A 151 7.42 5.18 2.75
N GLN A 152 8.05 5.33 1.56
CA GLN A 152 9.50 5.35 1.37
C GLN A 152 10.17 4.14 2.01
N ILE A 153 9.66 2.96 1.65
CA ILE A 153 10.15 1.68 2.16
C ILE A 153 11.49 1.34 1.48
N ASP A 154 12.43 0.87 2.26
CA ASP A 154 13.72 0.40 1.78
C ASP A 154 13.56 -0.92 1.02
N MET A 155 13.78 -0.90 -0.29
CA MET A 155 13.58 -2.05 -1.15
C MET A 155 14.61 -3.18 -0.94
N GLU A 156 15.80 -2.88 -0.42
CA GLU A 156 16.81 -3.90 -0.12
C GLU A 156 16.34 -4.89 0.97
N ARG A 157 15.44 -4.43 1.85
CA ARG A 157 14.84 -5.23 2.93
C ARG A 157 13.43 -5.70 2.62
N THR A 158 12.92 -5.40 1.44
CA THR A 158 11.54 -5.64 1.06
C THR A 158 11.44 -6.81 0.10
N LYS A 159 10.53 -7.72 0.39
CA LYS A 159 10.24 -8.90 -0.40
C LYS A 159 8.75 -8.94 -0.73
N ARG A 160 8.43 -9.36 -1.94
CA ARG A 160 7.08 -9.62 -2.39
C ARG A 160 6.71 -11.08 -2.12
N VAL A 161 5.59 -11.33 -1.44
CA VAL A 161 5.06 -12.67 -1.16
C VAL A 161 3.69 -12.80 -1.82
N VAL A 162 3.48 -13.89 -2.54
CA VAL A 162 2.27 -14.13 -3.33
C VAL A 162 1.70 -15.50 -2.98
N PHE A 163 0.42 -15.55 -2.62
CA PHE A 163 -0.32 -16.78 -2.40
C PHE A 163 -1.73 -16.66 -3.02
N HIS A 164 -2.23 -17.73 -3.58
CA HIS A 164 -3.52 -17.78 -4.29
C HIS A 164 -4.67 -18.17 -3.36
N GLU A 165 -4.36 -18.74 -2.20
CA GLU A 165 -5.34 -19.08 -1.15
C GLU A 165 -4.80 -18.73 0.24
N ILE A 166 -5.72 -18.45 1.18
CA ILE A 166 -5.34 -18.06 2.55
C ILE A 166 -5.45 -19.27 3.47
N THR A 167 -4.61 -20.27 3.22
CA THR A 167 -4.43 -21.46 4.07
C THR A 167 -3.05 -21.43 4.72
N ALA A 168 -2.89 -22.08 5.88
CA ALA A 168 -1.62 -22.08 6.59
C ALA A 168 -0.47 -22.68 5.76
N PRO A 169 -0.66 -23.80 5.03
CA PRO A 169 0.38 -24.37 4.16
C PRO A 169 0.77 -23.42 3.01
N ALA A 170 -0.22 -22.85 2.29
CA ALA A 170 0.04 -21.95 1.17
C ALA A 170 0.76 -20.67 1.59
N VAL A 171 0.39 -20.10 2.75
CA VAL A 171 1.07 -18.95 3.32
C VAL A 171 2.51 -19.30 3.70
N ALA A 172 2.75 -20.44 4.37
CA ALA A 172 4.09 -20.88 4.77
C ALA A 172 4.99 -21.08 3.54
N GLU A 173 4.49 -21.74 2.50
CA GLU A 173 5.21 -21.95 1.25
C GLU A 173 5.56 -20.64 0.55
N ALA A 174 4.59 -19.72 0.45
CA ALA A 174 4.81 -18.42 -0.17
C ALA A 174 5.89 -17.58 0.56
N PHE A 175 5.94 -17.65 1.88
CA PHE A 175 6.99 -16.98 2.67
C PHE A 175 8.37 -17.65 2.55
N ALA A 176 8.43 -18.92 2.16
CA ALA A 176 9.68 -19.60 1.85
C ALA A 176 10.23 -19.20 0.47
N HIS A 177 9.37 -18.73 -0.46
CA HIS A 177 9.74 -18.38 -1.84
C HIS A 177 9.36 -16.93 -2.19
N PRO A 178 9.90 -15.93 -1.48
CA PRO A 178 9.62 -14.53 -1.79
C PRO A 178 10.28 -14.12 -3.10
N ARG A 179 9.74 -13.08 -3.75
CA ARG A 179 10.26 -12.50 -4.99
C ARG A 179 10.35 -10.97 -4.90
N GLU A 180 10.74 -10.33 -5.97
CA GLU A 180 10.65 -8.89 -6.16
C GLU A 180 9.28 -8.46 -6.68
N ILE A 181 8.99 -7.15 -6.65
CA ILE A 181 7.80 -6.57 -7.29
C ILE A 181 7.92 -6.74 -8.80
N ASN A 182 6.88 -7.26 -9.43
CA ASN A 182 6.80 -7.39 -10.88
C ASN A 182 6.35 -6.05 -11.51
N MET A 183 7.31 -5.32 -12.07
CA MET A 183 7.05 -4.01 -12.66
C MET A 183 6.20 -4.07 -13.93
N ASP A 184 6.17 -5.19 -14.65
CA ASP A 184 5.29 -5.35 -15.82
C ASP A 184 3.81 -5.35 -15.41
N LEU A 185 3.49 -6.03 -14.30
CA LEU A 185 2.13 -6.00 -13.72
C LEU A 185 1.78 -4.61 -13.17
N VAL A 186 2.72 -3.93 -12.53
CA VAL A 186 2.53 -2.54 -12.08
C VAL A 186 2.25 -1.64 -13.27
N ASN A 187 3.04 -1.72 -14.34
CA ASN A 187 2.88 -0.93 -15.56
C ASN A 187 1.55 -1.23 -16.26
N ALA A 188 1.15 -2.50 -16.31
CA ALA A 188 -0.14 -2.90 -16.86
C ALA A 188 -1.33 -2.29 -16.09
N GLN A 189 -1.24 -2.22 -14.76
CA GLN A 189 -2.25 -1.57 -13.93
C GLN A 189 -2.23 -0.05 -14.13
N GLN A 190 -1.05 0.58 -14.20
CA GLN A 190 -0.92 2.01 -14.46
C GLN A 190 -1.52 2.39 -15.82
N ALA A 191 -1.20 1.64 -16.88
CA ALA A 191 -1.74 1.85 -18.21
C ALA A 191 -3.28 1.77 -18.21
N ARG A 192 -3.84 0.76 -17.53
CA ARG A 192 -5.29 0.64 -17.34
C ARG A 192 -5.86 1.84 -16.61
N ARG A 193 -5.23 2.27 -15.50
CA ARG A 193 -5.70 3.40 -14.69
C ARG A 193 -5.68 4.71 -15.46
N VAL A 194 -4.63 4.94 -16.24
CA VAL A 194 -4.49 6.10 -17.14
C VAL A 194 -5.56 6.08 -18.21
N LEU A 195 -5.77 4.93 -18.89
CA LEU A 195 -6.79 4.80 -19.93
C LEU A 195 -8.20 5.04 -19.38
N ASP A 196 -8.54 4.47 -18.22
CA ASP A 196 -9.86 4.71 -17.59
C ASP A 196 -10.06 6.19 -17.25
N ARG A 197 -8.99 6.89 -16.86
CA ARG A 197 -9.01 8.33 -16.59
C ARG A 197 -9.24 9.15 -17.86
N LEU A 198 -8.49 8.86 -18.93
CA LEU A 198 -8.62 9.54 -20.21
C LEU A 198 -10.03 9.36 -20.79
N VAL A 199 -10.52 8.11 -20.86
CA VAL A 199 -11.85 7.80 -21.37
C VAL A 199 -12.94 8.51 -20.55
N GLY A 200 -12.86 8.42 -19.21
CA GLY A 200 -13.86 9.04 -18.34
C GLY A 200 -13.93 10.56 -18.48
N TYR A 201 -12.79 11.23 -18.53
CA TYR A 201 -12.72 12.69 -18.63
C TYR A 201 -13.03 13.23 -20.02
N SER A 202 -12.76 12.46 -21.08
CA SER A 202 -13.06 12.87 -22.45
C SER A 202 -14.53 12.64 -22.84
N ILE A 203 -15.11 11.52 -22.42
CA ILE A 203 -16.45 11.12 -22.87
C ILE A 203 -17.56 11.62 -21.91
N SER A 204 -17.33 11.68 -20.61
CA SER A 204 -18.37 12.12 -19.67
C SER A 204 -18.93 13.52 -19.98
N PRO A 205 -18.12 14.53 -20.35
CA PRO A 205 -18.65 15.85 -20.75
C PRO A 205 -19.57 15.78 -21.97
N ILE A 206 -19.27 14.91 -22.93
CA ILE A 206 -20.12 14.71 -24.13
C ILE A 206 -21.48 14.14 -23.73
N LEU A 207 -21.50 13.21 -22.78
CA LEU A 207 -22.76 12.67 -22.23
C LEU A 207 -23.56 13.76 -21.51
N TRP A 208 -22.90 14.68 -20.81
CA TRP A 208 -23.60 15.79 -20.13
C TRP A 208 -24.24 16.75 -21.10
N GLU A 209 -23.60 17.02 -22.24
CA GLU A 209 -24.11 17.89 -23.29
C GLU A 209 -25.22 17.23 -24.09
N LYS A 210 -25.05 15.97 -24.52
CA LYS A 210 -25.93 15.30 -25.50
C LYS A 210 -27.06 14.50 -24.86
N VAL A 211 -26.94 14.05 -23.62
CA VAL A 211 -27.91 13.17 -22.97
C VAL A 211 -28.45 13.82 -21.68
N ARG A 212 -27.67 13.83 -20.60
CA ARG A 212 -28.08 14.41 -19.32
C ARG A 212 -26.85 14.64 -18.43
N GLY A 213 -26.86 15.71 -17.65
CA GLY A 213 -25.85 16.00 -16.64
C GLY A 213 -25.70 14.87 -15.61
N ARG A 214 -24.51 14.77 -15.00
CA ARG A 214 -24.11 13.79 -13.99
C ARG A 214 -23.98 12.33 -14.48
N LEU A 215 -24.07 12.06 -15.77
CA LEU A 215 -23.72 10.76 -16.32
C LEU A 215 -22.20 10.60 -16.33
N SER A 216 -21.72 9.36 -16.24
CA SER A 216 -20.29 9.06 -16.38
C SER A 216 -20.08 7.96 -17.42
N ALA A 217 -19.05 8.14 -18.25
CA ALA A 217 -18.59 7.12 -19.17
C ALA A 217 -17.45 6.32 -18.52
N GLY A 218 -17.41 5.03 -18.82
CA GLY A 218 -16.35 4.15 -18.36
C GLY A 218 -16.40 2.79 -19.04
N ARG A 219 -15.25 2.19 -19.28
CA ARG A 219 -15.13 0.91 -20.01
C ARG A 219 -15.90 -0.23 -19.33
N VAL A 220 -15.83 -0.32 -18.01
CA VAL A 220 -16.56 -1.33 -17.23
C VAL A 220 -18.07 -1.07 -17.28
N GLN A 221 -18.49 0.19 -17.12
CA GLN A 221 -19.91 0.58 -17.16
C GLN A 221 -20.57 0.25 -18.50
N SER A 222 -19.90 0.52 -19.63
CA SER A 222 -20.41 0.25 -20.97
C SER A 222 -20.61 -1.24 -21.20
N VAL A 223 -19.66 -2.08 -20.78
CA VAL A 223 -19.79 -3.54 -20.91
C VAL A 223 -20.89 -4.09 -20.01
N ALA A 224 -20.96 -3.65 -18.75
CA ALA A 224 -22.00 -4.09 -17.82
C ALA A 224 -23.40 -3.72 -18.33
N LEU A 225 -23.59 -2.49 -18.81
CA LEU A 225 -24.84 -2.05 -19.39
C LEU A 225 -25.23 -2.88 -20.63
N ARG A 226 -24.25 -3.16 -21.50
CA ARG A 226 -24.49 -3.99 -22.68
C ARG A 226 -25.01 -5.39 -22.30
N LEU A 227 -24.36 -6.06 -21.34
CA LEU A 227 -24.78 -7.37 -20.87
C LEU A 227 -26.20 -7.36 -20.29
N ILE A 228 -26.57 -6.31 -19.55
CA ILE A 228 -27.92 -6.13 -19.01
C ILE A 228 -28.93 -5.96 -20.15
N VAL A 229 -28.65 -5.07 -21.10
CA VAL A 229 -29.55 -4.81 -22.24
C VAL A 229 -29.69 -6.06 -23.11
N GLU A 230 -28.64 -6.81 -23.39
CA GLU A 230 -28.70 -8.06 -24.13
C GLU A 230 -29.58 -9.09 -23.40
N ARG A 231 -29.44 -9.20 -22.09
CA ARG A 231 -30.30 -10.10 -21.29
C ARG A 231 -31.77 -9.66 -21.27
N GLU A 232 -32.04 -8.37 -21.11
CA GLU A 232 -33.42 -7.86 -21.17
C GLU A 232 -34.08 -8.15 -22.52
N ARG A 233 -33.34 -8.00 -23.64
CA ARG A 233 -33.85 -8.37 -24.97
C ARG A 233 -34.18 -9.86 -25.09
N GLU A 234 -33.30 -10.73 -24.53
CA GLU A 234 -33.57 -12.17 -24.49
C GLU A 234 -34.82 -12.49 -23.66
N ILE A 235 -35.09 -11.74 -22.60
CA ILE A 235 -36.29 -11.90 -21.76
C ILE A 235 -37.53 -11.45 -22.52
N ASP A 236 -37.45 -10.30 -23.19
CA ASP A 236 -38.58 -9.75 -24.00
C ASP A 236 -38.96 -10.66 -25.20
N GLU A 237 -37.94 -11.29 -25.80
CA GLU A 237 -38.11 -12.19 -26.93
C GLU A 237 -38.48 -13.64 -26.52
N PHE A 238 -38.39 -13.95 -25.22
CA PHE A 238 -38.61 -15.28 -24.70
C PHE A 238 -40.04 -15.75 -24.91
N LYS A 239 -40.17 -16.87 -25.61
CA LYS A 239 -41.44 -17.58 -25.78
C LYS A 239 -41.44 -18.80 -24.87
N PRO A 240 -42.32 -18.87 -23.86
CA PRO A 240 -42.38 -20.02 -22.99
C PRO A 240 -42.78 -21.26 -23.77
N VAL A 241 -41.95 -22.30 -23.65
CA VAL A 241 -42.21 -23.62 -24.23
C VAL A 241 -42.39 -24.60 -23.06
N GLU A 242 -43.51 -25.31 -23.09
CA GLU A 242 -43.77 -26.35 -22.10
C GLU A 242 -42.74 -27.45 -22.22
N TYR A 243 -42.21 -27.89 -21.08
CA TYR A 243 -41.30 -29.01 -21.01
C TYR A 243 -41.59 -29.86 -19.77
N TRP A 244 -41.16 -31.11 -19.80
CA TRP A 244 -41.30 -32.04 -18.71
C TRP A 244 -39.94 -32.32 -18.10
N SER A 245 -39.86 -32.34 -16.76
CA SER A 245 -38.70 -32.83 -16.06
C SER A 245 -39.00 -34.21 -15.44
N ILE A 246 -38.11 -35.14 -15.66
CA ILE A 246 -38.22 -36.49 -15.11
C ILE A 246 -37.26 -36.55 -13.92
N HIS A 247 -37.80 -36.87 -12.76
CA HIS A 247 -37.03 -37.08 -11.54
C HIS A 247 -37.17 -38.51 -11.09
N GLY A 248 -36.05 -39.15 -10.76
CA GLY A 248 -36.02 -40.51 -10.18
C GLY A 248 -35.41 -40.48 -8.78
N GLU A 249 -36.07 -41.08 -7.83
CA GLU A 249 -35.49 -41.35 -6.52
C GLU A 249 -34.83 -42.72 -6.55
N PHE A 250 -33.54 -42.72 -6.28
CA PHE A 250 -32.71 -43.93 -6.35
C PHE A 250 -32.18 -44.28 -4.98
N LYS A 251 -32.14 -45.60 -4.70
CA LYS A 251 -31.58 -46.14 -3.47
C LYS A 251 -30.61 -47.26 -3.83
N HIS A 252 -29.41 -47.20 -3.33
CA HIS A 252 -28.41 -48.25 -3.53
C HIS A 252 -28.61 -49.36 -2.51
N GLY A 253 -29.03 -50.57 -2.95
CA GLY A 253 -29.11 -51.78 -2.16
C GLY A 253 -29.66 -51.57 -0.74
N SER A 254 -28.85 -51.85 0.26
CA SER A 254 -29.17 -51.70 1.68
C SER A 254 -28.93 -50.31 2.27
N ALA A 255 -28.60 -49.29 1.47
CA ALA A 255 -28.36 -47.94 1.97
C ALA A 255 -29.57 -47.39 2.72
N LYS A 256 -29.35 -46.64 3.82
CA LYS A 256 -30.42 -46.04 4.61
C LYS A 256 -31.00 -44.76 3.96
N SER A 257 -30.27 -44.14 3.04
CA SER A 257 -30.68 -42.90 2.36
C SER A 257 -30.89 -43.14 0.86
N SER A 258 -31.83 -42.42 0.28
CA SER A 258 -32.02 -42.28 -1.17
C SER A 258 -31.42 -41.00 -1.67
N PHE A 259 -31.19 -40.87 -2.97
CA PHE A 259 -30.82 -39.61 -3.66
C PHE A 259 -31.76 -39.37 -4.84
N LEU A 260 -32.04 -38.07 -5.05
CA LEU A 260 -32.84 -37.61 -6.18
C LEU A 260 -31.92 -37.34 -7.37
N ALA A 261 -32.22 -37.89 -8.54
CA ALA A 261 -31.56 -37.57 -9.77
C ALA A 261 -32.58 -36.96 -10.75
N LYS A 262 -32.15 -35.99 -11.53
CA LYS A 262 -32.93 -35.38 -12.62
C LYS A 262 -32.32 -35.81 -13.93
N LEU A 263 -33.19 -36.22 -14.86
CA LEU A 263 -32.84 -36.50 -16.25
C LEU A 263 -32.69 -35.16 -16.98
#